data_0430cf1d499afc2cf504f03c74ef93de
#
_entry.id   0430cf1d499afc2cf504f03c74ef93de
#
_cell.length_a   1.000
_cell.length_b   1.000
_cell.length_c   1.000
_cell.angle_alpha   90.00
_cell.angle_beta   90.00
_cell.angle_gamma   90.00
#
_symmetry.space_group_name_H-M   'P 1'
#
loop_
_entity.id
_entity.type
_entity.pdbx_description
1 polymer ?
#
loop_
_entity_poly.entity_id
_entity_poly.type
_entity_poly.pdbx_seq_one_letter_code
_entity_poly.pdbx_strand_id
1 'polypeptide(L)'
;MKNEEMARLFSEATPYIQKYHGKTMVVKYGGNAMINEELKNAVMNDLVTLTLLGVRVVLVHGGGPAINEMLKKVGVESHFANGLRVTDDATMEIVQQVLAGKVNKLSLIHISEP
;
A
#
# COMPACT_ATOMS: atom_id res chain seq x y z
N MET A 1 17.08 -22.28 6.89
CA MET A 1 15.91 -23.21 6.76
C MET A 1 16.34 -24.44 5.98
N LYS A 2 16.03 -25.59 6.51
CA LYS A 2 16.35 -26.87 5.85
C LYS A 2 15.41 -27.11 4.66
N ASN A 3 15.87 -27.88 3.68
CA ASN A 3 15.06 -28.17 2.49
C ASN A 3 13.74 -28.87 2.82
N GLU A 4 13.72 -29.72 3.83
CA GLU A 4 12.51 -30.38 4.31
C GLU A 4 11.49 -29.39 4.89
N GLU A 5 11.95 -28.40 5.62
CA GLU A 5 11.09 -27.33 6.17
C GLU A 5 10.48 -26.48 5.07
N MET A 6 11.26 -26.14 4.05
CA MET A 6 10.76 -25.40 2.89
C MET A 6 9.71 -26.20 2.12
N ALA A 7 9.98 -27.48 1.86
CA ALA A 7 9.04 -28.36 1.18
C ALA A 7 7.71 -28.48 1.96
N ARG A 8 7.80 -28.58 3.27
CA ARG A 8 6.63 -28.63 4.15
C ARG A 8 5.82 -27.35 4.09
N LEU A 9 6.47 -26.18 4.15
CA LEU A 9 5.80 -24.88 4.03
C LEU A 9 5.05 -24.76 2.71
N PHE A 10 5.66 -25.13 1.60
CA PHE A 10 5.00 -25.13 0.30
C PHE A 10 3.80 -26.06 0.25
N SER A 11 3.91 -27.24 0.82
CA SER A 11 2.79 -28.19 0.91
C SER A 11 1.64 -27.63 1.73
N GLU A 12 1.93 -26.98 2.85
CA GLU A 12 0.94 -26.34 3.70
C GLU A 12 0.30 -25.12 3.02
N ALA A 13 1.05 -24.40 2.20
CA ALA A 13 0.56 -23.24 1.47
C ALA A 13 -0.33 -23.60 0.26
N THR A 14 -0.14 -24.77 -0.33
CA THR A 14 -0.82 -25.18 -1.57
C THR A 14 -2.35 -25.06 -1.53
N PRO A 15 -3.07 -25.48 -0.47
CA PRO A 15 -4.52 -25.31 -0.41
C PRO A 15 -4.96 -23.86 -0.46
N TYR A 16 -4.20 -22.97 0.15
CA TYR A 16 -4.50 -21.52 0.14
C TYR A 16 -4.24 -20.93 -1.23
N ILE A 17 -3.16 -21.32 -1.89
CA ILE A 17 -2.86 -20.88 -3.25
C ILE A 17 -3.97 -21.31 -4.20
N GLN A 18 -4.41 -22.54 -4.13
CA GLN A 18 -5.53 -23.07 -4.93
C GLN A 18 -6.84 -22.30 -4.68
N LYS A 19 -7.10 -21.97 -3.40
CA LYS A 19 -8.31 -21.25 -3.01
C LYS A 19 -8.38 -19.83 -3.58
N TYR A 20 -7.26 -19.13 -3.59
CA TYR A 20 -7.20 -17.71 -3.94
C TYR A 20 -6.68 -17.41 -5.35
N HIS A 21 -6.09 -18.39 -6.01
CA HIS A 21 -5.63 -18.25 -7.39
C HIS A 21 -6.77 -17.79 -8.31
N GLY A 22 -6.53 -16.74 -9.08
CA GLY A 22 -7.51 -16.15 -10.00
C GLY A 22 -8.59 -15.31 -9.34
N LYS A 23 -8.62 -15.22 -8.01
CA LYS A 23 -9.57 -14.37 -7.27
C LYS A 23 -9.04 -12.97 -7.09
N THR A 24 -9.94 -12.03 -6.93
CA THR A 24 -9.62 -10.64 -6.63
C THR A 24 -9.58 -10.41 -5.13
N MET A 25 -8.48 -9.82 -4.67
CA MET A 25 -8.26 -9.48 -3.27
C MET A 25 -8.04 -7.97 -3.15
N VAL A 26 -8.85 -7.32 -2.32
CA VAL A 26 -8.70 -5.90 -2.03
C VAL A 26 -7.83 -5.74 -0.79
N VAL A 27 -6.73 -5.02 -0.93
CA VAL A 27 -5.79 -4.75 0.17
C VAL A 27 -5.79 -3.25 0.44
N LYS A 28 -6.07 -2.89 1.68
CA LYS A 28 -5.97 -1.49 2.13
C LYS A 28 -4.57 -1.23 2.68
N TYR A 29 -3.92 -0.21 2.15
CA TYR A 29 -2.59 0.22 2.52
C TYR A 29 -2.62 1.62 3.13
N GLY A 30 -2.08 1.76 4.34
CA GLY A 30 -2.08 3.06 5.03
C GLY A 30 -1.49 2.97 6.44
N GLY A 31 -1.62 4.06 7.19
CA GLY A 31 -1.15 4.14 8.56
C GLY A 31 0.36 3.92 8.71
N ASN A 32 0.76 3.12 9.69
CA ASN A 32 2.17 2.87 10.01
C ASN A 32 2.96 2.26 8.84
N ALA A 33 2.32 1.47 7.99
CA ALA A 33 2.97 0.88 6.83
C ALA A 33 3.41 1.92 5.79
N MET A 34 2.81 3.11 5.79
CA MET A 34 3.22 4.22 4.92
C MET A 34 4.38 5.03 5.49
N ILE A 35 4.55 5.03 6.80
CA ILE A 35 5.57 5.82 7.52
C ILE A 35 6.86 5.03 7.68
N ASN A 36 6.75 3.76 8.04
CA ASN A 36 7.88 2.88 8.31
C ASN A 36 8.36 2.23 7.02
N GLU A 37 9.62 2.48 6.63
CA GLU A 37 10.20 1.95 5.39
C GLU A 37 10.28 0.41 5.37
N GLU A 38 10.57 -0.23 6.50
CA GLU A 38 10.59 -1.70 6.56
C GLU A 38 9.21 -2.30 6.32
N LEU A 39 8.19 -1.75 6.97
CA LEU A 39 6.80 -2.20 6.78
C LEU A 39 6.31 -1.92 5.37
N LYS A 40 6.64 -0.78 4.81
CA LYS A 40 6.31 -0.42 3.44
C LYS A 40 6.89 -1.43 2.45
N ASN A 41 8.17 -1.74 2.57
CA ASN A 41 8.85 -2.71 1.71
C ASN A 41 8.29 -4.12 1.90
N ALA A 42 7.99 -4.52 3.14
CA ALA A 42 7.39 -5.81 3.44
C ALA A 42 6.00 -5.95 2.80
N VAL A 43 5.16 -4.93 2.91
CA VAL A 43 3.83 -4.92 2.28
C VAL A 43 3.95 -5.02 0.76
N MET A 44 4.83 -4.23 0.14
CA MET A 44 5.02 -4.27 -1.31
C MET A 44 5.53 -5.63 -1.79
N ASN A 45 6.46 -6.23 -1.08
CA ASN A 45 6.94 -7.58 -1.38
C ASN A 45 5.83 -8.63 -1.27
N ASP A 46 4.98 -8.54 -0.26
CA ASP A 46 3.84 -9.44 -0.09
C ASP A 46 2.83 -9.30 -1.23
N LEU A 47 2.56 -8.07 -1.68
CA LEU A 47 1.67 -7.81 -2.81
C LEU A 47 2.22 -8.39 -4.11
N VAL A 48 3.52 -8.25 -4.35
CA VAL A 48 4.20 -8.86 -5.50
C VAL A 48 4.08 -10.38 -5.43
N THR A 49 4.33 -10.97 -4.28
CA THR A 49 4.20 -12.42 -4.07
C THR A 49 2.78 -12.91 -4.37
N LEU A 50 1.76 -12.24 -3.85
CA LEU A 50 0.36 -12.58 -4.14
C LEU A 50 0.06 -12.51 -5.64
N THR A 51 0.55 -11.49 -6.31
CA THR A 51 0.38 -11.32 -7.75
C THR A 51 1.05 -12.45 -8.54
N LEU A 52 2.26 -12.85 -8.15
CA LEU A 52 2.98 -13.96 -8.76
C LEU A 52 2.27 -15.30 -8.55
N LEU A 53 1.58 -15.46 -7.43
CA LEU A 53 0.77 -16.65 -7.13
C LEU A 53 -0.59 -16.66 -7.85
N GLY A 54 -0.89 -15.67 -8.66
CA GLY A 54 -2.10 -15.61 -9.47
C GLY A 54 -3.28 -14.90 -8.82
N VAL A 55 -3.09 -14.22 -7.71
CA VAL A 55 -4.12 -13.38 -7.07
C VAL A 55 -4.20 -12.04 -7.80
N ARG A 56 -5.41 -11.59 -8.10
CA ARG A 56 -5.65 -10.25 -8.64
C ARG A 56 -5.75 -9.27 -7.48
N VAL A 57 -4.69 -8.51 -7.25
CA VAL A 57 -4.63 -7.56 -6.14
C VAL A 57 -5.14 -6.19 -6.58
N VAL A 58 -6.09 -5.67 -5.81
CA VAL A 58 -6.53 -4.28 -5.90
C VAL A 58 -6.04 -3.55 -4.67
N LEU A 59 -5.10 -2.64 -4.85
CA LEU A 59 -4.54 -1.87 -3.75
C LEU A 59 -5.31 -0.56 -3.55
N VAL A 60 -5.90 -0.41 -2.38
CA VAL A 60 -6.56 0.82 -1.95
C VAL A 60 -5.65 1.51 -0.95
N HIS A 61 -5.24 2.72 -1.26
CA HIS A 61 -4.33 3.47 -0.40
C HIS A 61 -4.91 4.82 0.03
N GLY A 62 -4.48 5.27 1.21
CA GLY A 62 -4.65 6.63 1.65
C GLY A 62 -3.39 7.46 1.36
N GLY A 63 -3.14 8.46 2.15
CA GLY A 63 -1.97 9.32 1.97
C GLY A 63 -1.84 10.38 3.06
N GLY A 64 -2.53 10.19 4.18
CA GLY A 64 -2.53 11.16 5.28
C GLY A 64 -1.14 11.65 5.70
N PRO A 65 -0.19 10.75 6.02
CA PRO A 65 1.17 11.16 6.38
C PRO A 65 1.90 11.93 5.29
N ALA A 66 1.79 11.49 4.04
CA ALA A 66 2.42 12.19 2.91
C ALA A 66 1.77 13.54 2.62
N ILE A 67 0.45 13.64 2.78
CA ILE A 67 -0.29 14.90 2.67
C ILE A 67 0.16 15.88 3.75
N ASN A 68 0.22 15.42 5.02
CA ASN A 68 0.67 16.25 6.13
C ASN A 68 2.09 16.77 5.93
N GLU A 69 2.99 15.92 5.47
CA GLU A 69 4.37 16.30 5.15
C GLU A 69 4.43 17.38 4.07
N MET A 70 3.70 17.21 2.99
CA MET A 70 3.68 18.18 1.90
C MET A 70 3.04 19.52 2.31
N LEU A 71 1.93 19.48 3.04
CA LEU A 71 1.29 20.69 3.58
C LEU A 71 2.25 21.46 4.47
N LYS A 72 3.00 20.76 5.31
CA LYS A 72 4.03 21.37 6.16
C LYS A 72 5.13 22.03 5.34
N LYS A 73 5.60 21.38 4.29
CA LYS A 73 6.66 21.92 3.40
C LYS A 73 6.23 23.20 2.67
N VAL A 74 4.98 23.30 2.27
CA VAL A 74 4.45 24.48 1.56
C VAL A 74 3.85 25.54 2.50
N GLY A 75 3.87 25.31 3.82
CA GLY A 75 3.40 26.25 4.81
C GLY A 75 1.88 26.37 4.94
N VAL A 76 1.13 25.37 4.50
CA VAL A 76 -0.31 25.30 4.65
C VAL A 76 -0.67 24.52 5.92
N GLU A 77 -1.52 25.12 6.77
CA GLU A 77 -1.98 24.46 8.00
C GLU A 77 -2.98 23.35 7.68
N SER A 78 -2.83 22.24 8.41
CA SER A 78 -3.71 21.09 8.31
C SER A 78 -4.77 21.17 9.41
N HIS A 79 -6.04 21.10 9.05
CA HIS A 79 -7.16 21.14 9.98
C HIS A 79 -8.01 19.88 9.88
N PHE A 80 -8.45 19.38 11.03
CA PHE A 80 -9.32 18.22 11.14
C PHE A 80 -10.56 18.55 11.95
N ALA A 81 -11.71 18.02 11.55
CA ALA A 81 -12.96 18.09 12.26
C ALA A 81 -13.56 16.68 12.34
N ASN A 82 -13.79 16.19 13.55
CA ASN A 82 -14.34 14.83 13.80
C ASN A 82 -13.55 13.72 13.10
N GLY A 83 -12.22 13.83 13.07
CA GLY A 83 -11.33 12.88 12.41
C GLY A 83 -11.23 13.00 10.90
N LEU A 84 -11.98 13.91 10.30
CA LEU A 84 -11.95 14.19 8.87
C LEU A 84 -11.15 15.45 8.60
N ARG A 85 -10.36 15.44 7.52
CA ARG A 85 -9.60 16.61 7.09
C ARG A 85 -10.55 17.68 6.55
N VAL A 86 -10.40 18.91 7.04
CA VAL A 86 -11.04 20.07 6.44
C VAL A 86 -10.21 20.46 5.23
N THR A 87 -10.78 20.33 4.04
CA THR A 87 -10.06 20.50 2.79
C THR A 87 -10.60 21.71 2.03
N ASP A 88 -9.87 22.83 2.11
CA ASP A 88 -10.11 24.00 1.27
C ASP A 88 -9.49 23.80 -0.14
N ASP A 89 -9.64 24.81 -1.02
CA ASP A 89 -9.16 24.70 -2.40
C ASP A 89 -7.64 24.48 -2.48
N ALA A 90 -6.87 25.22 -1.67
CA ALA A 90 -5.41 25.08 -1.64
C ALA A 90 -4.98 23.70 -1.11
N THR A 91 -5.65 23.21 -0.05
CA THR A 91 -5.41 21.89 0.50
C THR A 91 -5.81 20.81 -0.48
N MET A 92 -6.94 20.96 -1.19
CA MET A 92 -7.40 19.98 -2.19
C MET A 92 -6.38 19.81 -3.32
N GLU A 93 -5.80 20.87 -3.80
CA GLU A 93 -4.77 20.81 -4.84
C GLU A 93 -3.56 19.98 -4.38
N ILE A 94 -3.09 20.20 -3.16
CA ILE A 94 -2.01 19.44 -2.55
C ILE A 94 -2.39 17.96 -2.36
N VAL A 95 -3.59 17.69 -1.83
CA VAL A 95 -4.11 16.34 -1.64
C VAL A 95 -4.14 15.56 -2.96
N GLN A 96 -4.64 16.19 -4.00
CA GLN A 96 -4.70 15.59 -5.33
C GLN A 96 -3.31 15.27 -5.89
N GLN A 97 -2.36 16.17 -5.77
CA GLN A 97 -0.98 15.97 -6.20
C GLN A 97 -0.32 14.82 -5.44
N VAL A 98 -0.50 14.74 -4.13
CA VAL A 98 0.11 13.71 -3.28
C VAL A 98 -0.51 12.35 -3.57
N LEU A 99 -1.83 12.23 -3.59
CA LEU A 99 -2.51 10.96 -3.79
C LEU A 99 -2.29 10.40 -5.20
N ALA A 100 -2.54 11.20 -6.21
CA ALA A 100 -2.45 10.77 -7.60
C ALA A 100 -1.01 10.73 -8.13
N GLY A 101 -0.15 11.63 -7.67
CA GLY A 101 1.24 11.72 -8.11
C GLY A 101 2.18 10.82 -7.31
N LYS A 102 2.41 11.16 -6.04
CA LYS A 102 3.45 10.51 -5.22
C LYS A 102 3.05 9.11 -4.76
N VAL A 103 1.93 8.98 -4.05
CA VAL A 103 1.57 7.70 -3.39
C VAL A 103 1.19 6.66 -4.41
N ASN A 104 0.32 6.98 -5.34
CA ASN A 104 -0.12 6.05 -6.38
C ASN A 104 1.04 5.56 -7.24
N LYS A 105 1.92 6.45 -7.68
CA LYS A 105 3.06 6.09 -8.54
C LYS A 105 4.09 5.23 -7.83
N LEU A 106 4.35 5.46 -6.55
CA LEU A 106 5.24 4.61 -5.76
C LEU A 106 4.69 3.18 -5.65
N SER A 107 3.38 3.04 -5.42
CA SER A 107 2.71 1.73 -5.40
C SER A 107 2.87 1.00 -6.73
N LEU A 108 2.64 1.68 -7.85
CA LEU A 108 2.76 1.11 -9.18
C LEU A 108 4.19 0.67 -9.51
N ILE A 109 5.20 1.43 -9.12
CA ILE A 109 6.61 1.06 -9.32
C ILE A 109 6.94 -0.26 -8.61
N HIS A 110 6.53 -0.41 -7.36
CA HIS A 110 6.79 -1.62 -6.58
C HIS A 110 6.05 -2.86 -7.11
N ILE A 111 4.87 -2.70 -7.70
CA ILE A 111 4.06 -3.82 -8.19
C ILE A 111 4.40 -4.20 -9.62
N SER A 112 4.70 -3.23 -10.47
CA SER A 112 4.95 -3.46 -11.90
C SER A 112 6.38 -3.85 -12.23
N GLU A 113 7.32 -3.66 -11.33
CA GLU A 113 8.72 -4.09 -11.49
C GLU A 113 9.04 -5.20 -10.50
N PRO A 114 9.05 -6.46 -10.96
CA PRO A 114 9.38 -7.61 -10.13
C PRO A 114 10.84 -7.62 -9.67
#